data_71c30f8a526a215f6a074ece091f556e
#
_entry.id   71c30f8a526a215f6a074ece091f556e
#
_cell.length_a   1.000
_cell.length_b   1.000
_cell.length_c   1.000
_cell.angle_alpha   90.00
_cell.angle_beta   90.00
_cell.angle_gamma   90.00
#
_symmetry.space_group_name_H-M   'P 1'
#
loop_
_entity.id
_entity.type
_entity.pdbx_description
1 polymer ?
#
loop_
_entity_poly.entity_id
_entity_poly.type
_entity_poly.pdbx_seq_one_letter_code
_entity_poly.pdbx_strand_id
1 'polypeptide(L)'
;MKTKKLNIILLVLLLICTAIGCHSRQKPDIRPHPVNLSADSFYQQAVAILQSSYDVDSTRKCISLLDRALSIDSLNPDYYGTKAKLLAEMGELDSALHVQTLAMERKAITGEYLFQLGLFQAAKDMNAETILTETGILL
;
A
#
# COMPACT_ATOMS: atom_id res chain seq x y z
N MET A 1 30.97 29.62 38.65
CA MET A 1 31.42 28.88 37.44
C MET A 1 30.42 27.82 36.92
N LYS A 2 29.55 27.28 37.76
CA LYS A 2 28.57 26.25 37.30
C LYS A 2 27.45 26.78 36.41
N THR A 3 26.97 28.00 36.60
CA THR A 3 25.87 28.63 35.83
C THR A 3 26.25 28.95 34.39
N LYS A 4 27.51 29.34 34.12
CA LYS A 4 27.97 29.62 32.74
C LYS A 4 28.06 28.35 31.88
N LYS A 5 28.46 27.20 32.46
CA LYS A 5 28.51 25.94 31.75
C LYS A 5 27.10 25.42 31.41
N LEU A 6 26.15 25.61 32.33
CA LEU A 6 24.76 25.21 32.11
C LEU A 6 24.10 26.00 30.97
N ASN A 7 24.37 27.33 30.91
CA ASN A 7 23.85 28.16 29.80
C ASN A 7 24.43 27.77 28.44
N ILE A 8 25.71 27.40 28.38
CA ILE A 8 26.35 26.98 27.12
C ILE A 8 25.73 25.63 26.63
N ILE A 9 25.50 24.69 27.54
CA ILE A 9 24.87 23.43 27.22
C ILE A 9 23.42 23.62 26.71
N LEU A 10 22.66 24.52 27.35
CA LEU A 10 21.31 24.88 26.92
C LEU A 10 21.29 25.52 25.54
N LEU A 11 22.26 26.41 25.25
CA LEU A 11 22.41 27.08 23.96
C LEU A 11 22.80 26.10 22.84
N VAL A 12 23.67 25.13 23.13
CA VAL A 12 24.05 24.07 22.20
C VAL A 12 22.88 23.13 21.92
N LEU A 13 22.09 22.75 22.94
CA LEU A 13 20.87 21.96 22.77
C LEU A 13 19.82 22.69 21.92
N LEU A 14 19.68 24.02 22.12
CA LEU A 14 18.75 24.83 21.31
C LEU A 14 19.19 24.93 19.86
N LEU A 15 20.48 25.05 19.57
CA LEU A 15 21.07 25.07 18.26
C LEU A 15 20.91 23.70 17.54
N ILE A 16 21.04 22.59 18.28
CA ILE A 16 20.83 21.25 17.75
C ILE A 16 19.35 21.02 17.41
N CYS A 17 18.41 21.50 18.25
CA CYS A 17 16.97 21.41 17.96
C CYS A 17 16.58 22.20 16.70
N THR A 18 17.19 23.35 16.44
CA THR A 18 16.91 24.13 15.22
C THR A 18 17.50 23.50 13.96
N ALA A 19 18.62 22.79 14.09
CA ALA A 19 19.25 22.08 12.95
C ALA A 19 18.48 20.79 12.57
N ILE A 20 17.79 20.14 13.52
CA ILE A 20 17.00 18.91 13.27
C ILE A 20 15.57 19.25 12.81
N GLY A 21 15.08 20.48 13.09
CA GLY A 21 13.71 20.91 12.77
C GLY A 21 13.43 21.25 11.31
N CYS A 22 14.44 21.31 10.44
CA CYS A 22 14.28 21.65 9.02
C CYS A 22 14.61 20.48 8.06
N HIS A 23 14.41 19.23 8.48
CA HIS A 23 14.21 18.19 7.50
C HIS A 23 12.74 18.28 7.08
N SER A 24 12.45 19.20 6.15
CA SER A 24 11.21 19.14 5.39
C SER A 24 11.14 17.73 4.81
N ARG A 25 10.23 16.91 5.36
CA ARG A 25 9.79 15.69 4.69
C ARG A 25 9.38 16.15 3.30
N GLN A 26 10.27 15.99 2.36
CA GLN A 26 9.95 16.10 0.96
C GLN A 26 8.85 15.05 0.75
N LYS A 27 7.61 15.51 0.73
CA LYS A 27 6.49 14.70 0.27
C LYS A 27 6.97 14.11 -1.04
N PRO A 28 6.95 12.77 -1.21
CA PRO A 28 7.26 12.20 -2.51
C PRO A 28 6.41 12.96 -3.51
N ASP A 29 7.05 13.48 -4.57
CA ASP A 29 6.37 14.15 -5.68
C ASP A 29 5.52 13.10 -6.40
N ILE A 30 4.39 12.77 -5.79
CA ILE A 30 3.37 11.91 -6.37
C ILE A 30 2.69 12.80 -7.40
N ARG A 31 3.30 12.87 -8.58
CA ARG A 31 2.61 13.47 -9.72
C ARG A 31 1.32 12.69 -9.89
N PRO A 32 0.16 13.33 -9.78
CA PRO A 32 -1.09 12.62 -10.00
C PRO A 32 -1.02 11.98 -11.39
N HIS A 33 -1.19 10.67 -11.43
CA HIS A 33 -1.30 9.95 -12.71
C HIS A 33 -2.45 10.58 -13.50
N PRO A 34 -2.26 10.95 -14.77
CA PRO A 34 -3.32 11.54 -15.56
C PRO A 34 -4.50 10.56 -15.64
N VAL A 35 -5.67 11.00 -15.18
CA VAL A 35 -6.87 10.16 -15.14
C VAL A 35 -7.33 9.84 -16.56
N ASN A 36 -7.34 8.56 -16.92
CA ASN A 36 -7.99 8.09 -18.12
C ASN A 36 -9.48 7.91 -17.84
N LEU A 37 -10.32 8.80 -18.37
CA LEU A 37 -11.75 8.82 -18.09
C LEU A 37 -12.47 7.50 -18.39
N SER A 38 -12.03 6.76 -19.40
CA SER A 38 -12.60 5.45 -19.72
C SER A 38 -12.22 4.38 -18.71
N ALA A 39 -10.96 4.34 -18.27
CA ALA A 39 -10.49 3.43 -17.24
C ALA A 39 -11.12 3.78 -15.88
N ASP A 40 -11.16 5.07 -15.53
CA ASP A 40 -11.73 5.56 -14.28
C ASP A 40 -13.24 5.23 -14.18
N SER A 41 -13.99 5.23 -15.28
CA SER A 41 -15.39 4.80 -15.28
C SER A 41 -15.58 3.38 -14.75
N PHE A 42 -14.71 2.43 -15.09
CA PHE A 42 -14.77 1.08 -14.55
C PHE A 42 -14.40 1.03 -13.07
N TYR A 43 -13.41 1.80 -12.69
CA TYR A 43 -13.00 1.94 -11.28
C TYR A 43 -14.14 2.49 -10.42
N GLN A 44 -14.79 3.58 -10.85
CA GLN A 44 -15.93 4.16 -10.14
C GLN A 44 -17.12 3.20 -10.04
N GLN A 45 -17.39 2.40 -11.06
CA GLN A 45 -18.39 1.34 -11.01
C GLN A 45 -18.05 0.29 -9.96
N ALA A 46 -16.77 -0.14 -9.88
CA ALA A 46 -16.32 -1.07 -8.86
C ALA A 46 -16.49 -0.50 -7.45
N VAL A 47 -16.08 0.75 -7.23
CA VAL A 47 -16.26 1.46 -5.95
C VAL A 47 -17.74 1.56 -5.55
N ALA A 48 -18.63 1.90 -6.49
CA ALA A 48 -20.07 1.98 -6.23
C ALA A 48 -20.66 0.62 -5.82
N ILE A 49 -20.23 -0.49 -6.43
CA ILE A 49 -20.65 -1.84 -6.05
C ILE A 49 -20.20 -2.15 -4.62
N LEU A 50 -18.93 -1.88 -4.27
CA LEU A 50 -18.40 -2.12 -2.93
C LEU A 50 -19.11 -1.31 -1.84
N GLN A 51 -19.61 -0.12 -2.17
CA GLN A 51 -20.41 0.69 -1.25
C GLN A 51 -21.82 0.15 -1.05
N SER A 52 -22.37 -0.56 -2.03
CA SER A 52 -23.75 -1.07 -1.98
C SER A 52 -23.86 -2.50 -1.48
N SER A 53 -22.88 -3.33 -1.75
CA SER A 53 -22.87 -4.76 -1.39
C SER A 53 -21.43 -5.26 -1.23
N TYR A 54 -21.18 -5.96 -0.12
CA TYR A 54 -19.89 -6.53 0.19
C TYR A 54 -20.01 -8.04 0.38
N ASP A 55 -20.21 -8.75 -0.73
CA ASP A 55 -20.28 -10.20 -0.80
C ASP A 55 -19.28 -10.73 -1.84
N VAL A 56 -19.08 -12.05 -1.88
CA VAL A 56 -18.11 -12.71 -2.76
C VAL A 56 -18.38 -12.43 -4.23
N ASP A 57 -19.64 -12.45 -4.66
CA ASP A 57 -20.00 -12.25 -6.08
C ASP A 57 -19.78 -10.79 -6.49
N SER A 58 -20.17 -9.85 -5.62
CA SER A 58 -19.91 -8.42 -5.80
C SER A 58 -18.41 -8.13 -5.86
N THR A 59 -17.62 -8.74 -4.97
CA THR A 59 -16.16 -8.62 -4.96
C THR A 59 -15.53 -9.15 -6.25
N ARG A 60 -15.95 -10.31 -6.76
CA ARG A 60 -15.49 -10.84 -8.05
C ARG A 60 -15.84 -9.93 -9.22
N LYS A 61 -17.05 -9.35 -9.21
CA LYS A 61 -17.46 -8.37 -10.21
C LYS A 61 -16.58 -7.11 -10.18
N CYS A 62 -16.25 -6.61 -8.99
CA CYS A 62 -15.32 -5.48 -8.82
C CYS A 62 -13.93 -5.80 -9.39
N ILE A 63 -13.38 -6.98 -9.08
CA ILE A 63 -12.09 -7.43 -9.64
C ILE A 63 -12.12 -7.42 -11.17
N SER A 64 -13.20 -7.91 -11.80
CA SER A 64 -13.37 -7.90 -13.25
C SER A 64 -13.42 -6.47 -13.83
N LEU A 65 -14.06 -5.53 -13.14
CA LEU A 65 -14.08 -4.12 -13.54
C LEU A 65 -12.70 -3.48 -13.42
N LEU A 66 -11.93 -3.82 -12.38
CA LEU A 66 -10.56 -3.37 -12.21
C LEU A 66 -9.63 -3.94 -13.29
N ASP A 67 -9.84 -5.17 -13.75
CA ASP A 67 -9.11 -5.75 -14.88
C ASP A 67 -9.37 -4.97 -16.17
N ARG A 68 -10.60 -4.54 -16.40
CA ARG A 68 -10.96 -3.69 -17.53
C ARG A 68 -10.30 -2.31 -17.41
N ALA A 69 -10.29 -1.69 -16.22
CA ALA A 69 -9.60 -0.44 -15.99
C ALA A 69 -8.10 -0.56 -16.27
N LEU A 70 -7.45 -1.61 -15.76
CA LEU A 70 -6.02 -1.90 -15.97
C LEU A 70 -5.67 -2.23 -17.43
N SER A 71 -6.60 -2.78 -18.20
CA SER A 71 -6.39 -3.02 -19.63
C SER A 71 -6.32 -1.73 -20.45
N ILE A 72 -6.95 -0.65 -19.97
CA ILE A 72 -6.97 0.65 -20.61
C ILE A 72 -5.84 1.54 -20.07
N ASP A 73 -5.64 1.53 -18.75
CA ASP A 73 -4.62 2.31 -18.05
C ASP A 73 -3.85 1.42 -17.07
N SER A 74 -2.77 0.86 -17.55
CA SER A 74 -1.93 -0.08 -16.81
C SER A 74 -0.91 0.61 -15.88
N LEU A 75 -0.92 1.93 -15.76
CA LEU A 75 0.02 2.69 -14.93
C LEU A 75 -0.64 3.32 -13.71
N ASN A 76 -1.96 3.19 -13.55
CA ASN A 76 -2.65 3.75 -12.40
C ASN A 76 -2.49 2.85 -11.16
N PRO A 77 -1.82 3.32 -10.10
CA PRO A 77 -1.57 2.54 -8.90
C PRO A 77 -2.83 2.18 -8.11
N ASP A 78 -3.87 3.02 -8.17
CA ASP A 78 -5.10 2.83 -7.39
C ASP A 78 -5.87 1.58 -7.84
N TYR A 79 -5.83 1.26 -9.15
CA TYR A 79 -6.48 0.06 -9.67
C TYR A 79 -5.81 -1.23 -9.19
N TYR A 80 -4.46 -1.24 -9.17
CA TYR A 80 -3.70 -2.36 -8.62
C TYR A 80 -3.91 -2.51 -7.11
N GLY A 81 -3.82 -1.41 -6.37
CA GLY A 81 -3.98 -1.41 -4.92
C GLY A 81 -5.35 -1.94 -4.51
N THR A 82 -6.41 -1.45 -5.15
CA THR A 82 -7.78 -1.90 -4.87
C THR A 82 -7.97 -3.36 -5.24
N LYS A 83 -7.47 -3.80 -6.39
CA LYS A 83 -7.56 -5.21 -6.81
C LYS A 83 -6.82 -6.14 -5.85
N ALA A 84 -5.59 -5.80 -5.47
CA ALA A 84 -4.81 -6.61 -4.55
C ALA A 84 -5.47 -6.70 -3.17
N LYS A 85 -6.05 -5.61 -2.67
CA LYS A 85 -6.80 -5.61 -1.42
C LYS A 85 -7.99 -6.56 -1.47
N LEU A 86 -8.81 -6.50 -2.51
CA LEU A 86 -9.98 -7.38 -2.68
C LEU A 86 -9.58 -8.85 -2.75
N LEU A 87 -8.51 -9.19 -3.45
CA LEU A 87 -7.98 -10.55 -3.51
C LEU A 87 -7.51 -11.03 -2.13
N ALA A 88 -6.81 -10.19 -1.38
CA ALA A 88 -6.38 -10.53 -0.02
C ALA A 88 -7.56 -10.74 0.94
N GLU A 89 -8.61 -9.93 0.86
CA GLU A 89 -9.83 -10.09 1.64
C GLU A 89 -10.60 -11.37 1.30
N MET A 90 -10.47 -11.88 0.06
CA MET A 90 -10.97 -13.19 -0.34
C MET A 90 -10.08 -14.36 0.10
N GLY A 91 -8.95 -14.09 0.76
CA GLY A 91 -7.95 -15.10 1.15
C GLY A 91 -6.99 -15.49 0.02
N GLU A 92 -7.08 -14.86 -1.14
CA GLU A 92 -6.23 -15.13 -2.30
C GLU A 92 -4.90 -14.37 -2.22
N LEU A 93 -4.10 -14.63 -1.18
CA LEU A 93 -2.87 -13.88 -0.90
C LEU A 93 -1.83 -13.97 -2.01
N ASP A 94 -1.68 -15.14 -2.64
CA ASP A 94 -0.74 -15.30 -3.75
C ASP A 94 -1.14 -14.45 -4.96
N SER A 95 -2.42 -14.40 -5.26
CA SER A 95 -2.96 -13.55 -6.33
C SER A 95 -2.77 -12.07 -6.01
N ALA A 96 -2.99 -11.68 -4.75
CA ALA A 96 -2.76 -10.31 -4.29
C ALA A 96 -1.29 -9.89 -4.43
N LEU A 97 -0.36 -10.74 -4.00
CA LEU A 97 1.09 -10.51 -4.15
C LEU A 97 1.51 -10.44 -5.62
N HIS A 98 0.95 -11.29 -6.47
CA HIS A 98 1.23 -11.25 -7.91
C HIS A 98 0.80 -9.89 -8.52
N VAL A 99 -0.40 -9.42 -8.19
CA VAL A 99 -0.89 -8.10 -8.64
C VAL A 99 0.02 -6.97 -8.17
N GLN A 100 0.51 -7.06 -6.94
CA GLN A 100 1.45 -6.11 -6.37
C GLN A 100 2.80 -6.12 -7.11
N THR A 101 3.34 -7.30 -7.40
CA THR A 101 4.59 -7.44 -8.14
C THR A 101 4.46 -6.85 -9.54
N LEU A 102 3.36 -7.14 -10.23
CA LEU A 102 3.09 -6.60 -11.56
C LEU A 102 3.03 -5.06 -11.57
N ALA A 103 2.45 -4.44 -10.55
CA ALA A 103 2.44 -2.99 -10.42
C ALA A 103 3.84 -2.41 -10.21
N MET A 104 4.68 -3.09 -9.43
CA MET A 104 6.09 -2.68 -9.24
C MET A 104 6.86 -2.75 -10.55
N GLU A 105 6.73 -3.83 -11.31
CA GLU A 105 7.36 -3.99 -12.63
C GLU A 105 6.95 -2.88 -13.60
N ARG A 106 5.71 -2.46 -13.56
CA ARG A 106 5.16 -1.37 -14.39
C ARG A 106 5.42 0.03 -13.82
N LYS A 107 6.09 0.14 -12.66
CA LYS A 107 6.31 1.40 -11.94
C LYS A 107 5.02 2.13 -11.54
N ALA A 108 3.93 1.41 -11.46
CA ALA A 108 2.62 1.87 -10.98
C ALA A 108 2.56 1.69 -9.46
N ILE A 109 3.44 2.39 -8.72
CA ILE A 109 3.60 2.23 -7.28
C ILE A 109 3.52 3.56 -6.55
N THR A 110 2.99 3.50 -5.32
CA THR A 110 3.03 4.58 -4.34
C THR A 110 3.66 4.06 -3.03
N GLY A 111 4.00 4.95 -2.11
CA GLY A 111 4.50 4.55 -0.79
C GLY A 111 3.49 3.69 -0.01
N GLU A 112 2.20 4.00 -0.12
CA GLU A 112 1.10 3.19 0.43
C GLU A 112 1.12 1.77 -0.12
N TYR A 113 1.41 1.63 -1.38
CA TYR A 113 1.49 0.36 -2.07
C TYR A 113 2.59 -0.56 -1.52
N LEU A 114 3.77 -0.01 -1.28
CA LEU A 114 4.89 -0.75 -0.68
C LEU A 114 4.57 -1.23 0.74
N PHE A 115 3.83 -0.43 1.50
CA PHE A 115 3.35 -0.82 2.81
C PHE A 115 2.36 -1.99 2.74
N GLN A 116 1.39 -1.94 1.85
CA GLN A 116 0.44 -3.05 1.63
C GLN A 116 1.13 -4.34 1.20
N LEU A 117 2.12 -4.24 0.30
CA LEU A 117 2.92 -5.40 -0.10
C LEU A 117 3.59 -6.08 1.10
N GLY A 118 4.19 -5.29 1.99
CA GLY A 118 4.80 -5.80 3.22
C GLY A 118 3.79 -6.50 4.13
N LEU A 119 2.58 -5.97 4.27
CA LEU A 119 1.50 -6.59 5.05
C LEU A 119 1.04 -7.93 4.45
N PHE A 120 0.88 -8.01 3.13
CA PHE A 120 0.47 -9.25 2.47
C PHE A 120 1.55 -10.33 2.56
N GLN A 121 2.82 -9.94 2.43
CA GLN A 121 3.92 -10.88 2.61
C GLN A 121 3.97 -11.44 4.03
N ALA A 122 3.85 -10.57 5.04
CA ALA A 122 3.81 -10.99 6.44
C ALA A 122 2.61 -11.90 6.74
N ALA A 123 1.43 -11.60 6.20
CA ALA A 123 0.25 -12.44 6.36
C ALA A 123 0.43 -13.83 5.73
N LYS A 124 1.07 -13.90 4.57
CA LYS A 124 1.39 -15.17 3.91
C LYS A 124 2.37 -16.00 4.74
N ASP A 125 3.42 -15.38 5.26
CA ASP A 125 4.43 -16.07 6.06
C ASP A 125 3.82 -16.60 7.37
N MET A 126 2.95 -15.83 8.02
CA MET A 126 2.20 -16.26 9.22
C MET A 126 1.28 -17.45 8.92
N ASN A 127 0.57 -17.43 7.80
CA ASN A 127 -0.30 -18.54 7.41
C ASN A 127 0.51 -19.82 7.11
N ALA A 128 1.68 -19.68 6.48
CA ALA A 128 2.57 -20.80 6.22
C ALA A 128 3.11 -21.41 7.53
N GLU A 129 3.51 -20.59 8.50
CA GLU A 129 3.98 -21.03 9.80
C GLU A 129 2.88 -21.75 10.61
N THR A 130 1.66 -21.22 10.59
CA THR A 130 0.50 -21.85 11.25
C THR A 130 0.22 -23.24 10.67
N ILE A 131 0.22 -23.38 9.34
CA ILE A 131 0.02 -24.67 8.67
C ILE A 131 1.13 -25.65 9.05
N LEU A 132 2.39 -25.21 9.09
CA LEU A 132 3.53 -26.06 9.45
C LEU A 132 3.44 -26.54 10.91
N THR A 133 3.01 -25.69 11.83
CA THR A 133 2.81 -26.05 13.23
C THR A 133 1.63 -27.01 13.44
N GLU A 134 0.50 -26.79 12.76
CA GLU A 134 -0.67 -27.66 12.83
C GLU A 134 -0.44 -29.03 12.18
N THR A 135 0.38 -29.11 11.14
CA THR A 135 0.73 -30.37 10.46
C THR A 135 1.86 -31.15 11.15
N GLY A 136 2.47 -30.60 12.20
CA GLY A 136 3.54 -31.26 12.95
C GLY A 136 4.85 -31.44 12.17
N ILE A 137 5.06 -30.66 11.10
CA ILE A 137 6.27 -30.73 10.27
C ILE A 137 7.44 -29.97 10.89
N LEU A 138 7.18 -29.09 11.88
CA LEU A 138 8.20 -28.45 12.69
C LEU A 138 8.47 -29.33 13.94
N LEU A 139 9.44 -30.22 13.82
CA LEU A 139 10.13 -30.88 14.93
C LEU A 139 11.49 -30.24 15.13
#